data_8e9c662910cc3c1eff7c7ba8caeda37a
#
_entry.id   8e9c662910cc3c1eff7c7ba8caeda37a
#
_cell.length_a   1.000
_cell.length_b   1.000
_cell.length_c   1.000
_cell.angle_alpha   90.00
_cell.angle_beta   90.00
_cell.angle_gamma   90.00
#
_symmetry.space_group_name_H-M   'P 1'
#
loop_
_entity.id
_entity.type
_entity.pdbx_description
1 polymer ?
#
loop_
_entity_poly.entity_id
_entity_poly.type
_entity_poly.pdbx_seq_one_letter_code
_entity_poly.pdbx_strand_id
1 'polypeptide(L)'
;MKAFSLIFILSLSMLLIGCVLDSDFGDKFKPGAKKEAREAVTQIPPTTTVMSEKPAQVSQNKPNVQNAQSQSGTLYQQFDAPPPMQINKNITYFASIQTTKGDMTIELFTSDAPNTVNNFVFLAQSGFYNGLKFHRVIKDFMIQTGDPKGDGTGGPGYRFPDEPVTRSYNKGIVAMANAGPNTNGSQFFVVHGQQLSLPPRYTIFGTVTDGIETIEAIAQSAVQASPNGEISYPVDQILINSINKTGR
;
A
#
# COMPACT_ATOMS: atom_id res chain seq x y z
N MET A 1 -27.87 13.62 -60.19
CA MET A 1 -29.29 13.68 -59.91
C MET A 1 -29.54 13.41 -58.43
N LYS A 2 -30.11 14.44 -57.77
CA LYS A 2 -30.93 14.48 -56.54
C LYS A 2 -30.40 13.72 -55.33
N ALA A 3 -29.80 14.29 -54.29
CA ALA A 3 -30.34 15.10 -53.19
C ALA A 3 -31.54 14.46 -52.50
N PHE A 4 -31.34 14.02 -51.21
CA PHE A 4 -32.40 14.18 -50.20
C PHE A 4 -31.71 14.31 -48.79
N SER A 5 -31.82 15.53 -48.31
CA SER A 5 -31.58 15.99 -46.96
C SER A 5 -32.80 15.60 -46.11
N LEU A 6 -32.61 15.10 -44.89
CA LEU A 6 -33.67 15.13 -43.90
C LEU A 6 -33.10 15.55 -42.55
N ILE A 7 -33.37 16.81 -42.24
CA ILE A 7 -33.23 17.46 -40.95
C ILE A 7 -34.39 16.98 -40.08
N PHE A 8 -34.10 16.51 -38.84
CA PHE A 8 -35.10 16.42 -37.78
C PHE A 8 -34.65 17.24 -36.58
N ILE A 9 -35.29 18.38 -36.45
CA ILE A 9 -35.34 19.23 -35.27
C ILE A 9 -36.64 18.87 -34.55
N LEU A 10 -36.59 18.70 -33.24
CA LEU A 10 -37.64 18.97 -32.25
C LEU A 10 -37.23 18.24 -30.94
N SER A 11 -37.43 18.71 -29.77
CA SER A 11 -37.91 19.97 -29.18
C SER A 11 -37.59 19.91 -27.68
N LEU A 12 -37.26 21.05 -27.22
CA LEU A 12 -37.13 21.49 -25.82
C LEU A 12 -38.46 21.25 -25.06
N SER A 13 -38.42 20.56 -23.93
CA SER A 13 -39.51 20.62 -22.94
C SER A 13 -38.92 20.80 -21.56
N MET A 14 -38.98 22.03 -21.13
CA MET A 14 -38.74 22.56 -19.80
C MET A 14 -39.97 22.18 -18.95
N LEU A 15 -39.79 21.47 -17.82
CA LEU A 15 -40.81 21.37 -16.80
C LEU A 15 -40.20 21.84 -15.46
N LEU A 16 -40.58 23.06 -15.12
CA LEU A 16 -40.45 23.68 -13.80
C LEU A 16 -41.58 23.15 -12.89
N ILE A 17 -41.29 22.56 -11.80
CA ILE A 17 -42.15 22.42 -10.61
C ILE A 17 -41.17 22.53 -9.46
N GLY A 18 -41.09 23.58 -8.67
CA GLY A 18 -42.15 24.15 -7.85
C GLY A 18 -41.73 23.92 -6.41
N CYS A 19 -41.23 24.98 -5.76
CA CYS A 19 -40.87 25.06 -4.33
C CYS A 19 -41.94 24.46 -3.41
N VAL A 20 -41.51 23.74 -2.37
CA VAL A 20 -42.12 23.82 -1.05
C VAL A 20 -41.00 23.91 -0.02
N LEU A 21 -40.85 25.07 0.57
CA LEU A 21 -40.21 25.32 1.84
C LEU A 21 -41.12 24.76 2.94
N ASP A 22 -40.61 23.86 3.75
CA ASP A 22 -41.18 23.61 5.07
C ASP A 22 -40.08 23.79 6.13
N SER A 23 -40.21 24.90 6.80
CA SER A 23 -39.52 25.29 8.01
C SER A 23 -40.29 24.69 9.17
N ASP A 24 -39.69 23.74 9.92
CA ASP A 24 -39.86 23.59 11.37
C ASP A 24 -39.13 22.33 11.86
N PHE A 25 -38.00 22.54 12.50
CA PHE A 25 -37.58 21.75 13.65
C PHE A 25 -36.59 22.58 14.49
N GLY A 26 -37.21 23.47 15.25
CA GLY A 26 -36.54 24.20 16.31
C GLY A 26 -36.37 23.35 17.56
N ASP A 27 -35.30 23.63 18.23
CA ASP A 27 -35.10 23.54 19.69
C ASP A 27 -35.41 22.23 20.42
N LYS A 28 -34.34 21.58 20.86
CA LYS A 28 -34.20 21.05 22.22
C LYS A 28 -32.82 20.40 22.44
N PHE A 29 -31.84 21.16 22.87
CA PHE A 29 -30.83 20.65 23.80
C PHE A 29 -30.34 21.79 24.70
N LYS A 30 -30.82 21.78 25.95
CA LYS A 30 -30.31 22.61 27.04
C LYS A 30 -29.02 21.98 27.60
N PRO A 31 -28.02 22.81 27.99
CA PRO A 31 -26.85 22.34 28.70
C PRO A 31 -27.16 22.21 30.21
N GLY A 32 -26.80 21.08 30.78
CA GLY A 32 -26.97 20.80 32.19
C GLY A 32 -25.76 20.16 32.83
N ALA A 33 -25.22 20.92 33.79
CA ALA A 33 -24.52 20.52 35.00
C ALA A 33 -23.06 20.07 34.95
N LYS A 34 -22.23 21.02 35.37
CA LYS A 34 -20.95 20.81 36.06
C LYS A 34 -21.13 19.88 37.28
N LYS A 35 -20.20 18.94 37.46
CA LYS A 35 -19.85 18.38 38.76
C LYS A 35 -18.34 18.35 38.89
N GLU A 36 -17.88 19.22 39.79
CA GLU A 36 -16.56 19.16 40.41
C GLU A 36 -16.43 17.85 41.21
N ALA A 37 -15.29 17.24 41.13
CA ALA A 37 -14.85 16.30 42.14
C ALA A 37 -13.35 16.51 42.40
N ARG A 38 -13.10 16.82 43.62
CA ARG A 38 -11.92 17.25 44.33
C ARG A 38 -10.71 16.31 44.23
N GLU A 39 -9.56 16.97 44.36
CA GLU A 39 -8.23 16.50 44.68
C GLU A 39 -8.19 15.42 45.77
N ALA A 40 -7.34 14.41 45.53
CA ALA A 40 -6.69 13.66 46.60
C ALA A 40 -5.19 13.57 46.27
N VAL A 41 -4.43 14.44 46.89
CA VAL A 41 -2.98 14.39 47.01
C VAL A 41 -2.63 13.26 47.97
N THR A 42 -1.89 12.25 47.48
CA THR A 42 -1.21 11.30 48.37
C THR A 42 0.28 11.39 48.12
N GLN A 43 0.99 11.84 49.12
CA GLN A 43 2.44 11.99 49.21
C GLN A 43 3.14 10.62 49.21
N ILE A 44 4.23 10.50 48.47
CA ILE A 44 5.18 9.40 48.51
C ILE A 44 6.49 9.94 49.08
N PRO A 45 7.08 9.33 50.14
CA PRO A 45 8.33 9.80 50.73
C PRO A 45 9.55 9.37 49.87
N PRO A 46 10.68 10.08 49.96
CA PRO A 46 11.87 9.80 49.18
C PRO A 46 12.71 8.68 49.81
N THR A 47 13.04 7.66 49.04
CA THR A 47 14.12 6.72 49.40
C THR A 47 15.24 6.86 48.39
N THR A 48 16.31 7.49 48.84
CA THR A 48 17.60 7.60 48.14
C THR A 48 18.32 6.26 48.29
N THR A 49 18.60 5.57 47.20
CA THR A 49 19.65 4.53 47.17
C THR A 49 20.50 4.80 45.91
N VAL A 50 21.68 5.31 46.15
CA VAL A 50 22.78 5.44 45.19
C VAL A 50 23.32 4.08 44.88
N MET A 51 23.20 3.56 43.67
CA MET A 51 23.98 2.44 43.17
C MET A 51 24.66 2.81 41.84
N SER A 52 25.95 2.72 41.92
CA SER A 52 27.03 2.81 40.93
C SER A 52 26.64 2.39 39.51
N GLU A 53 26.73 3.33 38.56
CA GLU A 53 26.65 3.06 37.14
C GLU A 53 27.94 2.40 36.63
N LYS A 54 27.81 1.19 36.12
CA LYS A 54 28.78 0.52 35.26
C LYS A 54 28.42 0.86 33.80
N PRO A 55 29.38 1.23 32.92
CA PRO A 55 29.05 1.63 31.54
C PRO A 55 28.44 0.46 30.79
N ALA A 56 27.24 0.68 30.23
CA ALA A 56 26.57 -0.24 29.34
C ALA A 56 27.31 -0.30 28.00
N GLN A 57 27.80 -1.45 27.64
CA GLN A 57 28.32 -1.74 26.31
C GLN A 57 27.17 -1.62 25.29
N VAL A 58 27.38 -0.80 24.26
CA VAL A 58 26.50 -0.73 23.08
C VAL A 58 26.62 -2.04 22.33
N SER A 59 25.65 -2.92 22.56
CA SER A 59 25.46 -4.13 21.76
C SER A 59 24.94 -3.72 20.39
N GLN A 60 25.76 -3.90 19.36
CA GLN A 60 25.36 -3.82 17.97
C GLN A 60 24.48 -5.04 17.66
N ASN A 61 23.17 -4.91 17.85
CA ASN A 61 22.22 -5.90 17.38
C ASN A 61 22.10 -5.82 15.86
N LYS A 62 22.87 -6.67 15.17
CA LYS A 62 22.52 -7.11 13.82
C LYS A 62 21.17 -7.83 13.90
N PRO A 63 20.22 -7.58 12.98
CA PRO A 63 18.96 -8.33 12.96
C PRO A 63 19.30 -9.83 12.83
N ASN A 64 18.78 -10.61 13.76
CA ASN A 64 18.99 -12.05 13.80
C ASN A 64 18.14 -12.69 12.68
N VAL A 65 18.81 -13.18 11.65
CA VAL A 65 18.21 -14.06 10.64
C VAL A 65 18.13 -15.45 11.25
N GLN A 66 17.08 -15.74 11.99
CA GLN A 66 16.82 -17.08 12.49
C GLN A 66 15.41 -17.54 12.14
N ASN A 67 15.41 -18.77 11.67
CA ASN A 67 14.34 -19.75 11.47
C ASN A 67 13.65 -19.78 10.11
N ALA A 68 14.34 -20.47 9.20
CA ALA A 68 13.64 -21.26 8.18
C ALA A 68 12.94 -22.43 8.87
N GLN A 69 11.64 -22.32 9.17
CA GLN A 69 10.86 -23.48 9.58
C GLN A 69 10.51 -24.30 8.33
N SER A 70 11.15 -25.45 8.25
CA SER A 70 10.93 -26.48 7.26
C SER A 70 9.55 -27.13 7.45
N GLN A 71 8.58 -26.70 6.65
CA GLN A 71 7.45 -27.55 6.28
C GLN A 71 7.43 -27.60 4.74
N SER A 72 7.70 -28.78 4.21
CA SER A 72 7.52 -29.25 2.81
C SER A 72 7.03 -28.17 1.82
N GLY A 73 7.93 -27.43 1.19
CA GLY A 73 7.63 -26.38 0.21
C GLY A 73 8.48 -25.15 0.46
N THR A 74 8.90 -24.49 -0.52
CA THR A 74 9.69 -23.26 -0.66
C THR A 74 9.93 -22.47 0.65
N LEU A 75 11.19 -22.32 1.05
CA LEU A 75 11.62 -21.53 2.20
C LEU A 75 11.42 -20.03 1.90
N TYR A 76 10.40 -19.43 2.48
CA TYR A 76 10.19 -17.97 2.40
C TYR A 76 10.95 -17.26 3.52
N GLN A 77 11.57 -16.12 3.21
CA GLN A 77 12.14 -15.26 4.24
C GLN A 77 11.03 -14.72 5.14
N GLN A 78 11.25 -14.77 6.44
CA GLN A 78 10.36 -14.23 7.47
C GLN A 78 11.18 -13.37 8.43
N PHE A 79 10.57 -12.28 8.89
CA PHE A 79 11.18 -11.32 9.82
C PHE A 79 10.25 -11.12 11.01
N ASP A 80 10.81 -10.95 12.20
CA ASP A 80 10.04 -10.86 13.44
C ASP A 80 9.34 -9.52 13.64
N ALA A 81 9.85 -8.45 12.98
CA ALA A 81 9.32 -7.09 13.13
C ALA A 81 9.63 -6.23 11.89
N PRO A 82 8.88 -5.12 11.69
CA PRO A 82 9.23 -4.12 10.70
C PRO A 82 10.66 -3.59 10.92
N PRO A 83 11.40 -3.25 9.84
CA PRO A 83 12.77 -2.76 9.96
C PRO A 83 12.81 -1.40 10.68
N PRO A 84 13.86 -1.13 11.47
CA PRO A 84 14.13 0.24 11.93
C PRO A 84 14.34 1.15 10.72
N MET A 85 14.14 2.47 10.91
CA MET A 85 14.33 3.46 9.84
C MET A 85 15.78 3.46 9.36
N GLN A 86 16.01 3.09 8.10
CA GLN A 86 17.33 3.00 7.48
C GLN A 86 17.50 3.97 6.30
N ILE A 87 16.39 4.50 5.78
CA ILE A 87 16.43 5.47 4.69
C ILE A 87 16.56 6.90 5.21
N ASN A 88 17.17 7.76 4.39
CA ASN A 88 17.15 9.20 4.63
C ASN A 88 15.92 9.80 3.96
N LYS A 89 15.02 10.38 4.75
CA LYS A 89 13.76 10.96 4.26
C LYS A 89 13.92 12.16 3.30
N ASN A 90 15.12 12.74 3.26
CA ASN A 90 15.45 13.90 2.39
C ASN A 90 16.06 13.47 1.04
N ILE A 91 16.15 12.18 0.77
CA ILE A 91 16.70 11.65 -0.47
C ILE A 91 15.59 11.02 -1.29
N THR A 92 15.57 11.29 -2.58
CA THR A 92 14.71 10.57 -3.54
C THR A 92 15.36 9.22 -3.85
N TYR A 93 14.60 8.16 -3.64
CA TYR A 93 15.01 6.81 -3.98
C TYR A 93 14.24 6.32 -5.21
N PHE A 94 14.93 5.50 -5.98
CA PHE A 94 14.35 4.76 -7.10
C PHE A 94 14.53 3.27 -6.87
N ALA A 95 13.60 2.47 -7.37
CA ALA A 95 13.70 1.02 -7.40
C ALA A 95 13.57 0.53 -8.84
N SER A 96 14.60 -0.12 -9.34
CA SER A 96 14.55 -0.84 -10.61
C SER A 96 14.04 -2.26 -10.35
N ILE A 97 12.90 -2.61 -10.89
CA ILE A 97 12.28 -3.93 -10.81
C ILE A 97 12.50 -4.64 -12.13
N GLN A 98 13.27 -5.71 -12.11
CA GLN A 98 13.47 -6.59 -13.25
C GLN A 98 12.44 -7.72 -13.20
N THR A 99 11.71 -7.92 -14.29
CA THR A 99 10.70 -8.98 -14.38
C THR A 99 10.93 -9.87 -15.61
N THR A 100 10.22 -10.98 -15.65
CA THR A 100 10.22 -11.87 -16.85
C THR A 100 9.47 -11.25 -18.05
N LYS A 101 8.82 -10.10 -17.90
CA LYS A 101 8.08 -9.38 -18.95
C LYS A 101 8.72 -8.04 -19.34
N GLY A 102 9.87 -7.70 -18.74
CA GLY A 102 10.57 -6.42 -18.91
C GLY A 102 10.89 -5.78 -17.57
N ASP A 103 11.54 -4.64 -17.65
CA ASP A 103 11.98 -3.89 -16.46
C ASP A 103 11.09 -2.66 -16.26
N MET A 104 10.99 -2.19 -15.02
CA MET A 104 10.35 -0.92 -14.68
C MET A 104 11.12 -0.20 -13.58
N THR A 105 11.08 1.12 -13.59
CA THR A 105 11.69 1.97 -12.54
C THR A 105 10.59 2.70 -11.78
N ILE A 106 10.63 2.61 -10.45
CA ILE A 106 9.71 3.28 -9.54
C ILE A 106 10.45 4.39 -8.83
N GLU A 107 9.92 5.62 -8.84
CA GLU A 107 10.28 6.67 -7.90
C GLU A 107 9.52 6.44 -6.59
N LEU A 108 10.25 6.44 -5.46
CA LEU A 108 9.69 6.17 -4.13
C LEU A 108 9.37 7.48 -3.40
N PHE A 109 8.14 7.62 -2.92
CA PHE A 109 7.64 8.83 -2.25
C PHE A 109 8.03 8.85 -0.77
N THR A 110 9.30 9.08 -0.51
CA THR A 110 9.93 9.03 0.82
C THR A 110 9.33 10.02 1.82
N SER A 111 8.85 11.18 1.34
CA SER A 111 8.20 12.20 2.17
C SER A 111 6.75 11.85 2.53
N ASP A 112 6.04 11.17 1.62
CA ASP A 112 4.62 10.89 1.78
C ASP A 112 4.38 9.62 2.60
N ALA A 113 5.23 8.60 2.38
CA ALA A 113 5.10 7.29 3.01
C ALA A 113 6.47 6.74 3.48
N PRO A 114 7.16 7.42 4.43
CA PRO A 114 8.53 7.06 4.83
C PRO A 114 8.66 5.65 5.42
N ASN A 115 7.68 5.19 6.19
CA ASN A 115 7.73 3.85 6.79
C ASN A 115 7.52 2.76 5.75
N THR A 116 6.61 2.98 4.81
CA THR A 116 6.33 2.07 3.70
C THR A 116 7.53 1.99 2.75
N VAL A 117 8.13 3.13 2.39
CA VAL A 117 9.34 3.16 1.56
C VAL A 117 10.50 2.47 2.28
N ASN A 118 10.68 2.70 3.58
CA ASN A 118 11.71 2.03 4.38
C ASN A 118 11.51 0.50 4.38
N ASN A 119 10.29 0.04 4.58
CA ASN A 119 9.91 -1.37 4.54
C ASN A 119 10.21 -1.98 3.16
N PHE A 120 9.74 -1.33 2.09
CA PHE A 120 9.95 -1.81 0.72
C PHE A 120 11.44 -1.90 0.37
N VAL A 121 12.22 -0.87 0.69
CA VAL A 121 13.68 -0.84 0.47
C VAL A 121 14.40 -1.93 1.24
N PHE A 122 14.05 -2.14 2.51
CA PHE A 122 14.61 -3.21 3.33
C PHE A 122 14.35 -4.60 2.72
N LEU A 123 13.11 -4.88 2.35
CA LEU A 123 12.72 -6.15 1.74
C LEU A 123 13.41 -6.36 0.37
N ALA A 124 13.49 -5.31 -0.44
CA ALA A 124 14.20 -5.36 -1.71
C ALA A 124 15.69 -5.68 -1.52
N GLN A 125 16.37 -4.99 -0.61
CA GLN A 125 17.79 -5.20 -0.33
C GLN A 125 18.09 -6.55 0.30
N SER A 126 17.14 -7.15 1.02
CA SER A 126 17.26 -8.51 1.55
C SER A 126 17.03 -9.60 0.49
N GLY A 127 16.66 -9.22 -0.74
CA GLY A 127 16.30 -10.16 -1.80
C GLY A 127 14.93 -10.83 -1.59
N PHE A 128 14.11 -10.32 -0.68
CA PHE A 128 12.80 -10.90 -0.35
C PHE A 128 11.89 -11.06 -1.57
N TYR A 129 11.93 -10.10 -2.49
CA TYR A 129 11.07 -10.08 -3.67
C TYR A 129 11.55 -10.97 -4.83
N ASN A 130 12.79 -11.49 -4.77
CA ASN A 130 13.37 -12.26 -5.86
C ASN A 130 12.60 -13.58 -6.05
N GLY A 131 12.19 -13.84 -7.27
CA GLY A 131 11.40 -15.02 -7.63
C GLY A 131 9.93 -14.96 -7.28
N LEU A 132 9.44 -13.87 -6.67
CA LEU A 132 8.02 -13.72 -6.37
C LEU A 132 7.23 -13.45 -7.64
N LYS A 133 6.02 -14.03 -7.70
CA LYS A 133 5.14 -13.92 -8.85
C LYS A 133 4.16 -12.76 -8.73
N PHE A 134 3.74 -12.26 -9.87
CA PHE A 134 2.51 -11.49 -9.96
C PHE A 134 1.35 -12.46 -9.86
N HIS A 135 0.75 -12.56 -8.70
CA HIS A 135 -0.28 -13.57 -8.39
C HIS A 135 -1.70 -13.09 -8.69
N ARG A 136 -1.90 -11.78 -8.90
CA ARG A 136 -3.18 -11.18 -9.24
C ARG A 136 -2.98 -10.09 -10.29
N VAL A 137 -3.55 -10.30 -11.47
CA VAL A 137 -3.45 -9.41 -12.63
C VAL A 137 -4.85 -9.17 -13.17
N ILE A 138 -5.29 -7.90 -13.17
CA ILE A 138 -6.58 -7.51 -13.72
C ILE A 138 -6.35 -6.33 -14.65
N LYS A 139 -6.59 -6.58 -15.93
CA LYS A 139 -6.51 -5.56 -16.97
C LYS A 139 -7.42 -4.37 -16.64
N ASP A 140 -6.97 -3.15 -16.95
CA ASP A 140 -7.64 -1.89 -16.67
C ASP A 140 -7.90 -1.61 -15.18
N PHE A 141 -7.26 -2.40 -14.30
CA PHE A 141 -7.30 -2.21 -12.86
C PHE A 141 -5.88 -2.16 -12.27
N MET A 142 -5.24 -3.31 -11.99
CA MET A 142 -3.91 -3.34 -11.38
C MET A 142 -3.19 -4.67 -11.62
N ILE A 143 -1.88 -4.67 -11.36
CA ILE A 143 -1.03 -5.86 -11.25
C ILE A 143 -0.47 -5.95 -9.84
N GLN A 144 -0.64 -7.07 -9.15
CA GLN A 144 -0.28 -7.26 -7.73
C GLN A 144 0.75 -8.38 -7.55
N THR A 145 1.71 -8.12 -6.67
CA THR A 145 2.84 -9.00 -6.35
C THR A 145 3.27 -8.84 -4.89
N GLY A 146 4.45 -9.36 -4.52
CA GLY A 146 5.04 -9.20 -3.17
C GLY A 146 4.55 -10.22 -2.15
N ASP A 147 3.81 -11.23 -2.60
CA ASP A 147 3.38 -12.35 -1.78
C ASP A 147 4.33 -13.56 -1.94
N PRO A 148 5.07 -13.96 -0.90
CA PRO A 148 5.96 -15.12 -0.97
C PRO A 148 5.23 -16.45 -1.18
N LYS A 149 3.97 -16.57 -0.76
CA LYS A 149 3.14 -17.76 -1.04
C LYS A 149 2.52 -17.70 -2.44
N GLY A 150 2.25 -16.49 -2.94
CA GLY A 150 1.65 -16.23 -4.24
C GLY A 150 0.20 -16.71 -4.36
N ASP A 151 -0.54 -16.69 -3.28
CA ASP A 151 -1.97 -16.98 -3.18
C ASP A 151 -2.78 -15.83 -2.56
N GLY A 152 -2.13 -14.71 -2.26
CA GLY A 152 -2.69 -13.52 -1.63
C GLY A 152 -2.62 -13.53 -0.10
N THR A 153 -2.14 -14.62 0.55
CA THR A 153 -2.15 -14.76 2.01
C THR A 153 -0.79 -14.57 2.68
N GLY A 154 0.29 -14.52 1.89
CA GLY A 154 1.64 -14.41 2.39
C GLY A 154 2.07 -12.98 2.71
N GLY A 155 3.19 -12.88 3.42
CA GLY A 155 3.80 -11.62 3.82
C GLY A 155 5.16 -11.82 4.46
N PRO A 156 5.78 -10.74 4.98
CA PRO A 156 7.15 -10.76 5.48
C PRO A 156 7.29 -11.30 6.92
N GLY A 157 6.21 -11.74 7.57
CA GLY A 157 6.17 -12.19 8.96
C GLY A 157 5.61 -11.17 9.94
N TYR A 158 5.48 -9.92 9.53
CA TYR A 158 4.95 -8.81 10.34
C TYR A 158 3.94 -7.98 9.55
N ARG A 159 3.28 -7.06 10.27
CA ARG A 159 2.42 -6.02 9.71
C ARG A 159 2.82 -4.67 10.25
N PHE A 160 2.50 -3.60 9.50
CA PHE A 160 2.75 -2.23 9.93
C PHE A 160 1.58 -1.30 9.56
N PRO A 161 1.47 -0.14 10.24
CA PRO A 161 0.36 0.80 10.04
C PRO A 161 0.30 1.41 8.65
N ASP A 162 -0.91 1.87 8.28
CA ASP A 162 -1.13 2.68 7.08
C ASP A 162 -0.50 4.07 7.24
N GLU A 163 -0.09 4.65 6.12
CA GLU A 163 0.30 6.06 6.03
C GLU A 163 -0.72 6.84 5.21
N PRO A 164 -0.85 8.16 5.42
CA PRO A 164 -1.88 8.96 4.77
C PRO A 164 -1.83 8.90 3.25
N VAL A 165 -2.99 8.74 2.61
CA VAL A 165 -3.12 8.74 1.16
C VAL A 165 -3.52 10.14 0.70
N THR A 166 -2.59 10.86 0.08
CA THR A 166 -2.77 12.24 -0.39
C THR A 166 -2.84 12.35 -1.92
N ARG A 167 -2.60 11.24 -2.63
CA ARG A 167 -2.56 11.17 -4.10
C ARG A 167 -3.72 10.33 -4.63
N SER A 168 -4.06 10.54 -5.90
CA SER A 168 -5.02 9.70 -6.63
C SER A 168 -4.35 8.44 -7.17
N TYR A 169 -5.10 7.35 -7.30
CA TYR A 169 -4.62 6.09 -7.87
C TYR A 169 -4.64 6.13 -9.41
N ASN A 170 -3.77 6.96 -9.97
CA ASN A 170 -3.57 7.05 -11.41
C ASN A 170 -2.68 5.92 -11.93
N LYS A 171 -2.70 5.69 -13.25
CA LYS A 171 -1.84 4.71 -13.92
C LYS A 171 -0.38 4.90 -13.54
N GLY A 172 0.30 3.80 -13.22
CA GLY A 172 1.68 3.76 -12.77
C GLY A 172 1.88 3.99 -11.26
N ILE A 173 0.85 4.41 -10.51
CA ILE A 173 0.94 4.52 -9.05
C ILE A 173 1.21 3.14 -8.43
N VAL A 174 2.08 3.14 -7.43
CA VAL A 174 2.44 1.96 -6.64
C VAL A 174 1.92 2.12 -5.21
N ALA A 175 1.12 1.15 -4.77
CA ALA A 175 0.50 1.20 -3.45
C ALA A 175 0.53 -0.16 -2.74
N MET A 176 0.49 -0.13 -1.40
CA MET A 176 0.45 -1.35 -0.60
C MET A 176 -0.91 -2.04 -0.72
N ALA A 177 -0.87 -3.35 -0.93
CA ALA A 177 -2.04 -4.20 -0.72
C ALA A 177 -2.14 -4.54 0.77
N ASN A 178 -3.37 -4.57 1.29
CA ASN A 178 -3.64 -4.90 2.69
C ASN A 178 -4.96 -5.69 2.84
N ALA A 179 -5.14 -6.29 4.02
CA ALA A 179 -6.35 -7.04 4.40
C ALA A 179 -7.23 -6.24 5.39
N GLY A 180 -7.21 -4.92 5.32
CA GLY A 180 -7.90 -3.99 6.20
C GLY A 180 -6.92 -2.99 6.83
N PRO A 181 -7.39 -2.08 7.68
CA PRO A 181 -6.56 -1.03 8.27
C PRO A 181 -5.34 -1.57 9.02
N ASN A 182 -4.18 -0.94 8.80
CA ASN A 182 -2.92 -1.26 9.51
C ASN A 182 -2.44 -2.71 9.32
N THR A 183 -2.67 -3.29 8.14
CA THR A 183 -2.23 -4.65 7.82
C THR A 183 -1.25 -4.69 6.63
N ASN A 184 -0.53 -3.61 6.37
CA ASN A 184 0.52 -3.60 5.36
C ASN A 184 1.62 -4.62 5.70
N GLY A 185 2.17 -5.25 4.67
CA GLY A 185 3.26 -6.23 4.81
C GLY A 185 4.28 -6.07 3.68
N SER A 186 4.32 -7.05 2.77
CA SER A 186 5.18 -7.01 1.59
C SER A 186 4.43 -6.87 0.28
N GLN A 187 3.13 -7.16 0.25
CA GLN A 187 2.34 -7.13 -0.98
C GLN A 187 2.08 -5.70 -1.45
N PHE A 188 2.26 -5.48 -2.74
CA PHE A 188 1.98 -4.19 -3.38
C PHE A 188 1.36 -4.40 -4.76
N PHE A 189 0.72 -3.36 -5.28
CA PHE A 189 0.19 -3.35 -6.63
C PHE A 189 0.62 -2.10 -7.39
N VAL A 190 0.69 -2.23 -8.70
CA VAL A 190 0.88 -1.13 -9.64
C VAL A 190 -0.43 -0.91 -10.38
N VAL A 191 -0.92 0.30 -10.39
CA VAL A 191 -2.15 0.68 -11.08
C VAL A 191 -1.96 0.60 -12.59
N HIS A 192 -2.81 -0.17 -13.27
CA HIS A 192 -2.85 -0.27 -14.74
C HIS A 192 -3.95 0.60 -15.34
N GLY A 193 -5.12 0.72 -14.70
CA GLY A 193 -6.20 1.61 -15.16
C GLY A 193 -5.79 3.08 -15.16
N GLN A 194 -6.45 3.90 -15.99
CA GLN A 194 -6.09 5.32 -16.12
C GLN A 194 -6.23 6.08 -14.80
N GLN A 195 -7.34 5.85 -14.10
CA GLN A 195 -7.60 6.39 -12.76
C GLN A 195 -8.59 5.47 -12.04
N LEU A 196 -8.23 5.01 -10.86
CA LEU A 196 -9.08 4.14 -10.06
C LEU A 196 -9.78 4.91 -8.95
N SER A 197 -11.09 4.67 -8.81
CA SER A 197 -11.90 5.18 -7.69
C SER A 197 -11.78 4.27 -6.46
N LEU A 198 -10.55 4.08 -5.98
CA LEU A 198 -10.30 3.32 -4.75
C LEU A 198 -10.46 4.23 -3.53
N PRO A 199 -10.99 3.70 -2.41
CA PRO A 199 -10.98 4.42 -1.14
C PRO A 199 -9.52 4.64 -0.69
N PRO A 200 -9.21 5.73 0.06
CA PRO A 200 -7.84 6.07 0.48
C PRO A 200 -7.36 5.18 1.64
N ARG A 201 -7.30 3.86 1.39
CA ARG A 201 -6.90 2.82 2.37
C ARG A 201 -5.63 2.08 1.98
N TYR A 202 -5.11 2.33 0.78
CA TYR A 202 -3.95 1.65 0.26
C TYR A 202 -2.81 2.65 0.19
N THR A 203 -1.88 2.60 1.13
CA THR A 203 -0.76 3.54 1.21
C THR A 203 -0.02 3.63 -0.11
N ILE A 204 -0.07 4.81 -0.75
CA ILE A 204 0.67 5.10 -1.97
C ILE A 204 2.11 5.44 -1.57
N PHE A 205 3.08 4.73 -2.15
CA PHE A 205 4.48 4.91 -1.79
C PHE A 205 5.43 5.12 -2.97
N GLY A 206 4.91 5.15 -4.20
CA GLY A 206 5.71 5.41 -5.39
C GLY A 206 4.91 5.54 -6.67
N THR A 207 5.63 5.80 -7.76
CA THR A 207 5.09 5.83 -9.13
C THR A 207 6.12 5.28 -10.10
N VAL A 208 5.65 4.58 -11.13
CA VAL A 208 6.50 4.11 -12.24
C VAL A 208 6.87 5.31 -13.11
N THR A 209 8.18 5.54 -13.27
CA THR A 209 8.73 6.62 -14.08
C THR A 209 9.29 6.15 -15.41
N ASP A 210 9.57 4.85 -15.52
CA ASP A 210 10.08 4.21 -16.73
C ASP A 210 9.59 2.75 -16.78
N GLY A 211 9.36 2.19 -17.98
CA GLY A 211 8.87 0.82 -18.15
C GLY A 211 7.35 0.66 -18.02
N ILE A 212 6.57 1.66 -18.42
CA ILE A 212 5.08 1.57 -18.49
C ILE A 212 4.65 0.42 -19.41
N GLU A 213 5.39 0.16 -20.47
CA GLU A 213 5.17 -0.98 -21.38
C GLU A 213 5.30 -2.34 -20.69
N THR A 214 6.11 -2.44 -19.64
CA THR A 214 6.19 -3.65 -18.80
C THR A 214 4.89 -3.88 -18.03
N ILE A 215 4.29 -2.81 -17.48
CA ILE A 215 2.98 -2.90 -16.84
C ILE A 215 1.93 -3.39 -17.84
N GLU A 216 1.93 -2.82 -19.06
CA GLU A 216 1.03 -3.25 -20.13
C GLU A 216 1.24 -4.74 -20.49
N ALA A 217 2.49 -5.17 -20.67
CA ALA A 217 2.82 -6.55 -21.01
C ALA A 217 2.37 -7.54 -19.92
N ILE A 218 2.46 -7.16 -18.66
CA ILE A 218 1.98 -7.98 -17.54
C ILE A 218 0.43 -7.98 -17.53
N ALA A 219 -0.22 -6.82 -17.64
CA ALA A 219 -1.66 -6.69 -17.56
C ALA A 219 -2.42 -7.35 -18.74
N GLN A 220 -1.75 -7.52 -19.88
CA GLN A 220 -2.29 -8.21 -21.06
C GLN A 220 -2.05 -9.71 -21.06
N SER A 221 -1.37 -10.26 -20.06
CA SER A 221 -1.12 -11.69 -19.98
C SER A 221 -2.42 -12.48 -19.78
N ALA A 222 -2.47 -13.69 -20.34
CA ALA A 222 -3.62 -14.57 -20.15
C ALA A 222 -3.78 -14.92 -18.66
N VAL A 223 -5.01 -14.83 -18.17
CA VAL A 223 -5.36 -15.13 -16.78
C VAL A 223 -6.42 -16.21 -16.71
N GLN A 224 -6.43 -16.95 -15.61
CA GLN A 224 -7.39 -17.97 -15.26
C GLN A 224 -8.00 -17.70 -13.88
N ALA A 225 -8.96 -18.52 -13.48
CA ALA A 225 -9.57 -18.40 -12.15
C ALA A 225 -8.53 -18.68 -11.06
N SER A 226 -8.44 -17.77 -10.10
CA SER A 226 -7.71 -17.96 -8.85
C SER A 226 -8.50 -18.87 -7.90
N PRO A 227 -7.93 -19.35 -6.79
CA PRO A 227 -8.62 -20.21 -5.83
C PRO A 227 -9.94 -19.65 -5.27
N ASN A 228 -10.09 -18.33 -5.25
CA ASN A 228 -11.32 -17.63 -4.83
C ASN A 228 -12.32 -17.38 -5.97
N GLY A 229 -12.03 -17.85 -7.20
CA GLY A 229 -12.90 -17.74 -8.38
C GLY A 229 -12.75 -16.46 -9.19
N GLU A 230 -11.90 -15.50 -8.79
CA GLU A 230 -11.61 -14.29 -9.57
C GLU A 230 -10.73 -14.64 -10.78
N ILE A 231 -11.10 -14.15 -11.96
CA ILE A 231 -10.28 -14.32 -13.18
C ILE A 231 -9.12 -13.32 -13.13
N SER A 232 -8.03 -13.70 -12.48
CA SER A 232 -6.92 -12.80 -12.20
C SER A 232 -5.55 -13.49 -12.06
N TYR A 233 -5.52 -14.82 -12.05
CA TYR A 233 -4.28 -15.56 -11.87
C TYR A 233 -3.59 -15.78 -13.22
N PRO A 234 -2.37 -15.28 -13.44
CA PRO A 234 -1.66 -15.52 -14.72
C PRO A 234 -1.50 -16.99 -15.03
N VAL A 235 -1.79 -17.38 -16.30
CA VAL A 235 -1.60 -18.75 -16.79
C VAL A 235 -0.10 -19.10 -16.80
N ASP A 236 0.72 -18.19 -17.37
CA ASP A 236 2.17 -18.29 -17.33
C ASP A 236 2.72 -17.52 -16.13
N GLN A 237 3.72 -18.07 -15.47
CA GLN A 237 4.34 -17.40 -14.34
C GLN A 237 5.06 -16.12 -14.77
N ILE A 238 4.69 -15.02 -14.15
CA ILE A 238 5.35 -13.73 -14.30
C ILE A 238 6.08 -13.44 -12.99
N LEU A 239 7.40 -13.35 -13.05
CA LEU A 239 8.26 -13.29 -11.86
C LEU A 239 8.99 -11.96 -11.77
N ILE A 240 9.23 -11.52 -10.54
CA ILE A 240 10.26 -10.53 -10.21
C ILE A 240 11.60 -11.26 -10.19
N ASN A 241 12.53 -10.90 -11.07
CA ASN A 241 13.89 -11.42 -11.05
C ASN A 241 14.71 -10.78 -9.92
N SER A 242 14.64 -9.46 -9.82
CA SER A 242 15.27 -8.69 -8.73
C SER A 242 14.65 -7.31 -8.57
N ILE A 243 14.87 -6.70 -7.39
CA ILE A 243 14.59 -5.28 -7.14
C ILE A 243 15.87 -4.63 -6.59
N ASN A 244 16.36 -3.61 -7.31
CA ASN A 244 17.57 -2.88 -6.94
C ASN A 244 17.23 -1.43 -6.60
N LYS A 245 17.60 -0.99 -5.40
CA LYS A 245 17.42 0.38 -4.94
C LYS A 245 18.60 1.26 -5.38
N THR A 246 18.31 2.44 -5.92
CA THR A 246 19.26 3.52 -6.11
C THR A 246 18.78 4.78 -5.37
N GLY A 247 19.70 5.68 -4.96
CA GLY A 247 19.39 6.98 -4.36
C GLY A 247 20.12 8.09 -5.12
N ARG A 248 19.50 9.27 -5.20
CA ARG A 248 20.10 10.51 -5.75
C ARG A 248 19.86 11.66 -4.79
#